data_3c31417ebcd9355d83051a784100bc8d
#
_entry.id   3c31417ebcd9355d83051a784100bc8d
#
_cell.length_a   1.000
_cell.length_b   1.000
_cell.length_c   1.000
_cell.angle_alpha   90.00
_cell.angle_beta   90.00
_cell.angle_gamma   90.00
#
_symmetry.space_group_name_H-M   'P 1'
#
loop_
_entity.id
_entity.type
_entity.pdbx_description
1 polymer ?
#
loop_
_entity_poly.entity_id
_entity_poly.type
_entity_poly.pdbx_seq_one_letter_code
_entity_poly.pdbx_strand_id
1 'polypeptide(L)'
;MNYFEIFNKVMLELNYRPVVLFENIFKTEHLRILENINRVNVDVCTAFNWSFLEKKTLIKLDANTSEAEQGITGQITKVYDGKNRLTFIPDYESFYQGSPPQNSYGYFNDKILFGKAAHPRELTVYYNSSQLALDVGGSAKNSMDEKEDRSIIPMPYAEQILVYGTCMKTKANPAYPKFGFWNTLYTMSLVNLRAKCSPTSEDAPTIVLNT
;
A
#
# COMPACT_ATOMS: atom_id res chain seq x y z
N MET A 1 16.72 -6.31 -0.03
CA MET A 1 16.71 -6.94 1.32
C MET A 1 15.44 -7.75 1.46
N ASN A 2 15.56 -9.00 1.86
CA ASN A 2 14.43 -9.90 2.03
C ASN A 2 13.91 -9.92 3.49
N TYR A 3 12.81 -10.62 3.73
CA TYR A 3 12.14 -10.67 5.03
C TYR A 3 13.04 -11.21 6.15
N PHE A 4 13.82 -12.25 5.86
CA PHE A 4 14.75 -12.84 6.82
C PHE A 4 15.93 -11.93 7.14
N GLU A 5 16.43 -11.19 6.17
CA GLU A 5 17.49 -10.20 6.39
C GLU A 5 17.00 -9.06 7.28
N ILE A 6 15.76 -8.57 7.05
CA ILE A 6 15.13 -7.56 7.93
C ILE A 6 15.02 -8.09 9.35
N PHE A 7 14.49 -9.30 9.52
CA PHE A 7 14.34 -9.95 10.82
C PHE A 7 15.68 -10.02 11.57
N ASN A 8 16.74 -10.50 10.94
CA ASN A 8 18.05 -10.60 11.56
C ASN A 8 18.68 -9.23 11.92
N LYS A 9 18.44 -8.21 11.11
CA LYS A 9 18.86 -6.83 11.46
C LYS A 9 18.10 -6.31 12.67
N VAL A 10 16.79 -6.56 12.78
CA VAL A 10 16.01 -6.23 13.97
C VAL A 10 16.55 -6.96 15.21
N MET A 11 16.90 -8.26 15.09
CA MET A 11 17.49 -9.04 16.17
C MET A 11 18.79 -8.39 16.66
N LEU A 12 19.69 -7.99 15.77
CA LEU A 12 20.94 -7.31 16.11
C LEU A 12 20.70 -5.97 16.80
N GLU A 13 19.79 -5.14 16.29
CA GLU A 13 19.44 -3.86 16.92
C GLU A 13 18.88 -4.01 18.31
N LEU A 14 18.14 -5.08 18.57
CA LEU A 14 17.59 -5.43 19.88
C LEU A 14 18.60 -6.14 20.80
N ASN A 15 19.86 -6.30 20.36
CA ASN A 15 20.92 -7.07 21.04
C ASN A 15 20.60 -8.56 21.23
N TYR A 16 19.83 -9.14 20.32
CA TYR A 16 19.61 -10.57 20.24
C TYR A 16 20.58 -11.24 19.28
N ARG A 17 20.81 -12.54 19.44
CA ARG A 17 21.62 -13.32 18.48
C ARG A 17 20.82 -13.56 17.20
N PRO A 18 21.37 -13.26 16.01
CA PRO A 18 20.73 -13.59 14.75
C PRO A 18 20.42 -15.08 14.64
N VAL A 19 19.36 -15.38 13.90
CA VAL A 19 18.99 -16.78 13.57
C VAL A 19 19.66 -17.16 12.26
N VAL A 20 20.24 -18.37 12.20
CA VAL A 20 21.00 -18.83 11.03
C VAL A 20 20.08 -19.34 9.91
N LEU A 21 19.00 -20.03 10.29
CA LEU A 21 18.03 -20.60 9.35
C LEU A 21 16.63 -20.09 9.65
N PHE A 22 15.87 -19.75 8.62
CA PHE A 22 14.50 -19.23 8.76
C PHE A 22 13.58 -20.22 9.49
N GLU A 23 13.74 -21.50 9.22
CA GLU A 23 13.00 -22.61 9.83
C GLU A 23 13.20 -22.70 11.35
N ASN A 24 14.26 -22.08 11.88
CA ASN A 24 14.52 -22.01 13.32
C ASN A 24 13.79 -20.85 14.03
N ILE A 25 12.91 -20.13 13.33
CA ILE A 25 12.08 -19.08 13.88
C ILE A 25 10.80 -19.68 14.47
N PHE A 26 10.85 -20.13 15.70
CA PHE A 26 9.71 -20.76 16.40
C PHE A 26 9.40 -20.14 17.77
N LYS A 27 10.31 -19.31 18.31
CA LYS A 27 10.08 -18.67 19.61
C LYS A 27 9.03 -17.58 19.49
N THR A 28 8.16 -17.44 20.50
CA THR A 28 7.10 -16.42 20.52
C THR A 28 7.64 -15.01 20.28
N GLU A 29 8.80 -14.68 20.84
CA GLU A 29 9.45 -13.38 20.62
C GLU A 29 9.87 -13.17 19.16
N HIS A 30 10.37 -14.21 18.50
CA HIS A 30 10.76 -14.16 17.10
C HIS A 30 9.53 -13.98 16.18
N LEU A 31 8.46 -14.74 16.45
CA LEU A 31 7.20 -14.62 15.70
C LEU A 31 6.60 -13.23 15.86
N ARG A 32 6.67 -12.65 17.06
CA ARG A 32 6.24 -11.27 17.32
C ARG A 32 7.05 -10.24 16.52
N ILE A 33 8.35 -10.46 16.36
CA ILE A 33 9.19 -9.58 15.52
C ILE A 33 8.75 -9.67 14.06
N LEU A 34 8.53 -10.87 13.52
CA LEU A 34 8.04 -11.07 12.15
C LEU A 34 6.68 -10.37 11.94
N GLU A 35 5.75 -10.53 12.87
CA GLU A 35 4.47 -9.85 12.83
C GLU A 35 4.63 -8.32 12.87
N ASN A 36 5.51 -7.79 13.72
CA ASN A 36 5.76 -6.37 13.81
C ASN A 36 6.39 -5.80 12.53
N ILE A 37 7.23 -6.55 11.82
CA ILE A 37 7.76 -6.14 10.52
C ILE A 37 6.61 -5.94 9.53
N ASN A 38 5.68 -6.89 9.42
CA ASN A 38 4.51 -6.76 8.58
C ASN A 38 3.58 -5.60 9.00
N ARG A 39 3.38 -5.41 10.29
CA ARG A 39 2.59 -4.28 10.82
C ARG A 39 3.20 -2.93 10.44
N VAL A 40 4.52 -2.78 10.57
CA VAL A 40 5.21 -1.54 10.14
C VAL A 40 5.08 -1.35 8.63
N ASN A 41 5.22 -2.42 7.85
CA ASN A 41 5.03 -2.37 6.40
C ASN A 41 3.63 -1.87 6.02
N VAL A 42 2.59 -2.41 6.67
CA VAL A 42 1.20 -1.97 6.48
C VAL A 42 1.02 -0.52 6.90
N ASP A 43 1.47 -0.15 8.11
CA ASP A 43 1.32 1.21 8.65
C ASP A 43 1.91 2.25 7.69
N VAL A 44 3.10 1.99 7.14
CA VAL A 44 3.76 2.90 6.21
C VAL A 44 3.03 2.95 4.86
N CYS A 45 2.69 1.80 4.29
CA CYS A 45 2.04 1.73 2.99
C CYS A 45 0.63 2.34 3.01
N THR A 46 -0.07 2.31 4.14
CA THR A 46 -1.42 2.89 4.28
C THR A 46 -1.43 4.35 4.75
N ALA A 47 -0.29 4.88 5.22
CA ALA A 47 -0.22 6.24 5.75
C ALA A 47 -0.41 7.34 4.70
N PHE A 48 -0.08 7.07 3.44
CA PHE A 48 -0.14 8.04 2.34
C PHE A 48 -0.47 7.35 1.01
N ASN A 49 -0.90 8.15 0.04
CA ASN A 49 -1.02 7.71 -1.34
C ASN A 49 0.37 7.69 -2.00
N TRP A 50 1.04 6.56 -1.90
CA TRP A 50 2.38 6.41 -2.44
C TRP A 50 2.36 6.10 -3.94
N SER A 51 3.22 6.76 -4.72
CA SER A 51 3.35 6.51 -6.15
C SER A 51 3.77 5.06 -6.49
N PHE A 52 4.53 4.40 -5.61
CA PHE A 52 4.93 3.01 -5.80
C PHE A 52 3.79 1.98 -5.56
N LEU A 53 2.69 2.39 -4.94
CA LEU A 53 1.47 1.59 -4.81
C LEU A 53 0.49 1.81 -5.95
N GLU A 54 0.65 2.91 -6.70
CA GLU A 54 -0.25 3.23 -7.81
C GLU A 54 -0.08 2.22 -8.93
N LYS A 55 -1.16 1.59 -9.32
CA LYS A 55 -1.25 0.67 -10.44
C LYS A 55 -2.32 1.13 -11.42
N LYS A 56 -2.21 0.64 -12.65
CA LYS A 56 -3.11 0.95 -13.74
C LYS A 56 -3.63 -0.36 -14.34
N THR A 57 -4.93 -0.42 -14.60
CA THR A 57 -5.56 -1.49 -15.36
C THR A 57 -6.51 -0.92 -16.42
N LEU A 58 -6.80 -1.71 -17.44
CA LEU A 58 -7.76 -1.38 -18.48
C LEU A 58 -8.99 -2.26 -18.30
N ILE A 59 -10.18 -1.64 -18.33
CA ILE A 59 -11.46 -2.33 -18.28
C ILE A 59 -12.18 -2.05 -19.58
N LYS A 60 -12.54 -3.11 -20.30
CA LYS A 60 -13.36 -3.02 -21.52
C LYS A 60 -14.81 -3.22 -21.14
N LEU A 61 -15.65 -2.28 -21.53
CA LEU A 61 -17.09 -2.33 -21.35
C LEU A 61 -17.78 -2.39 -22.71
N ASP A 62 -18.70 -3.32 -22.86
CA ASP A 62 -19.58 -3.37 -24.01
C ASP A 62 -20.61 -2.23 -24.00
N ALA A 63 -21.21 -1.95 -25.13
CA ALA A 63 -22.28 -0.96 -25.23
C ALA A 63 -23.41 -1.29 -24.23
N ASN A 64 -23.93 -0.26 -23.57
CA ASN A 64 -25.00 -0.35 -22.57
C ASN A 64 -24.66 -1.16 -21.29
N THR A 65 -23.41 -1.61 -21.12
CA THR A 65 -22.94 -2.23 -19.88
C THR A 65 -22.70 -1.16 -18.84
N SER A 66 -23.15 -1.44 -17.60
CA SER A 66 -23.01 -0.53 -16.46
C SER A 66 -22.18 -1.11 -15.30
N GLU A 67 -21.71 -2.34 -15.44
CA GLU A 67 -20.97 -3.02 -14.39
C GLU A 67 -19.71 -3.69 -14.96
N ALA A 68 -18.64 -3.70 -14.18
CA ALA A 68 -17.48 -4.53 -14.43
C ALA A 68 -17.09 -5.26 -13.15
N GLU A 69 -16.72 -6.54 -13.29
CA GLU A 69 -16.10 -7.28 -12.20
C GLU A 69 -14.72 -6.69 -11.90
N GLN A 70 -14.41 -6.62 -10.61
CA GLN A 70 -13.18 -6.03 -10.16
C GLN A 70 -12.07 -7.09 -10.11
N GLY A 71 -11.16 -7.05 -11.07
CA GLY A 71 -9.85 -7.69 -10.95
C GLY A 71 -8.83 -6.80 -10.20
N ILE A 72 -9.31 -5.86 -9.35
CA ILE A 72 -8.50 -4.83 -8.70
C ILE A 72 -8.35 -5.15 -7.22
N THR A 73 -7.12 -5.38 -6.78
CA THR A 73 -6.80 -5.58 -5.36
C THR A 73 -6.31 -4.26 -4.77
N GLY A 74 -7.26 -3.39 -4.37
CA GLY A 74 -6.90 -2.09 -3.79
C GLY A 74 -7.98 -1.03 -3.92
N GLN A 75 -7.62 0.21 -3.56
CA GLN A 75 -8.51 1.36 -3.59
C GLN A 75 -8.41 2.11 -4.92
N ILE A 76 -9.52 2.26 -5.63
CA ILE A 76 -9.59 3.05 -6.86
C ILE A 76 -9.37 4.53 -6.52
N THR A 77 -8.46 5.16 -7.27
CA THR A 77 -8.11 6.59 -7.09
C THR A 77 -8.66 7.46 -8.22
N LYS A 78 -8.59 6.97 -9.46
CA LYS A 78 -9.01 7.71 -10.66
C LYS A 78 -9.52 6.75 -11.72
N VAL A 79 -10.53 7.16 -12.46
CA VAL A 79 -11.03 6.43 -13.64
C VAL A 79 -11.11 7.40 -14.80
N TYR A 80 -10.65 6.98 -15.97
CA TYR A 80 -10.69 7.77 -17.20
C TYR A 80 -11.36 7.01 -18.33
N ASP A 81 -12.14 7.73 -19.11
CA ASP A 81 -12.65 7.31 -20.42
C ASP A 81 -11.88 8.12 -21.49
N GLY A 82 -10.87 7.51 -22.10
CA GLY A 82 -9.90 8.21 -22.92
C GLY A 82 -9.17 9.32 -22.13
N LYS A 83 -9.44 10.59 -22.47
CA LYS A 83 -8.89 11.76 -21.76
C LYS A 83 -9.81 12.32 -20.67
N ASN A 84 -11.05 11.85 -20.59
CA ASN A 84 -12.04 12.39 -19.68
C ASN A 84 -11.98 11.64 -18.34
N ARG A 85 -11.74 12.36 -17.24
CA ARG A 85 -11.83 11.81 -15.90
C ARG A 85 -13.30 11.62 -15.54
N LEU A 86 -13.65 10.43 -15.04
CA LEU A 86 -14.98 10.14 -14.53
C LEU A 86 -15.14 10.67 -13.09
N THR A 87 -16.35 11.09 -12.75
CA THR A 87 -16.70 11.56 -11.43
C THR A 87 -17.13 10.38 -10.53
N PHE A 88 -16.56 10.28 -9.34
CA PHE A 88 -16.99 9.30 -8.36
C PHE A 88 -18.33 9.69 -7.73
N ILE A 89 -19.28 8.76 -7.71
CA ILE A 89 -20.58 8.91 -7.03
C ILE A 89 -20.65 7.84 -5.93
N PRO A 90 -20.66 8.25 -4.64
CA PRO A 90 -20.70 7.31 -3.52
C PRO A 90 -22.05 6.60 -3.38
N ASP A 91 -23.14 7.21 -3.86
CA ASP A 91 -24.48 6.64 -3.84
C ASP A 91 -24.62 5.60 -4.97
N TYR A 92 -24.44 4.32 -4.63
CA TYR A 92 -24.57 3.22 -5.58
C TYR A 92 -26.02 3.00 -6.03
N GLU A 93 -27.02 3.39 -5.26
CA GLU A 93 -28.43 3.23 -5.62
C GLU A 93 -28.79 4.01 -6.88
N SER A 94 -28.13 5.14 -7.09
CA SER A 94 -28.32 5.95 -8.29
C SER A 94 -27.99 5.19 -9.58
N PHE A 95 -27.10 4.17 -9.53
CA PHE A 95 -26.73 3.35 -10.68
C PHE A 95 -27.77 2.27 -10.99
N TYR A 96 -28.55 1.81 -10.00
CA TYR A 96 -29.56 0.77 -10.18
C TYR A 96 -30.97 1.35 -10.41
N GLN A 97 -31.30 2.44 -9.71
CA GLN A 97 -32.66 3.02 -9.75
C GLN A 97 -32.79 4.24 -10.65
N GLY A 98 -31.67 4.87 -10.98
CA GLY A 98 -31.63 6.10 -11.75
C GLY A 98 -30.95 5.97 -13.10
N SER A 99 -30.68 7.12 -13.71
CA SER A 99 -29.83 7.25 -14.90
C SER A 99 -28.58 8.04 -14.48
N PRO A 100 -27.56 7.39 -13.94
CA PRO A 100 -26.35 8.08 -13.52
C PRO A 100 -25.70 8.76 -14.75
N PRO A 101 -25.03 9.91 -14.57
CA PRO A 101 -24.32 10.56 -15.65
C PRO A 101 -23.35 9.62 -16.35
N GLN A 102 -23.26 9.67 -17.66
CA GLN A 102 -22.36 8.79 -18.44
C GLN A 102 -20.90 8.87 -17.97
N ASN A 103 -20.46 10.05 -17.49
CA ASN A 103 -19.13 10.32 -17.03
C ASN A 103 -18.97 10.09 -15.50
N SER A 104 -19.66 9.08 -14.96
CA SER A 104 -19.60 8.75 -13.54
C SER A 104 -19.23 7.29 -13.32
N TYR A 105 -18.68 7.02 -12.13
CA TYR A 105 -18.47 5.69 -11.63
C TYR A 105 -18.79 5.60 -10.14
N GLY A 106 -19.12 4.42 -9.68
CA GLY A 106 -19.35 4.07 -8.28
C GLY A 106 -18.73 2.74 -7.95
N TYR A 107 -18.87 2.31 -6.71
CA TYR A 107 -18.34 1.05 -6.24
C TYR A 107 -19.31 0.37 -5.28
N PHE A 108 -19.62 -0.91 -5.53
CA PHE A 108 -20.51 -1.69 -4.68
C PHE A 108 -20.26 -3.19 -4.86
N ASN A 109 -20.14 -3.94 -3.75
CA ASN A 109 -20.00 -5.41 -3.73
C ASN A 109 -18.93 -5.93 -4.70
N ASP A 110 -17.70 -5.41 -4.61
CA ASP A 110 -16.57 -5.76 -5.47
C ASP A 110 -16.78 -5.52 -6.97
N LYS A 111 -17.80 -4.76 -7.33
CA LYS A 111 -18.05 -4.30 -8.70
C LYS A 111 -17.82 -2.81 -8.83
N ILE A 112 -17.29 -2.41 -9.98
CA ILE A 112 -17.26 -1.02 -10.38
C ILE A 112 -18.51 -0.76 -11.22
N LEU A 113 -19.29 0.24 -10.80
CA LEU A 113 -20.50 0.68 -11.49
C LEU A 113 -20.18 1.88 -12.37
N PHE A 114 -20.78 1.95 -13.54
CA PHE A 114 -20.56 3.02 -14.52
C PHE A 114 -21.88 3.56 -15.07
N GLY A 115 -21.90 4.83 -15.42
CA GLY A 115 -22.97 5.37 -16.24
C GLY A 115 -23.00 4.68 -17.62
N LYS A 116 -24.19 4.27 -18.09
CA LYS A 116 -24.36 3.57 -19.37
C LYS A 116 -23.92 4.45 -20.54
N ALA A 117 -23.25 3.85 -21.52
CA ALA A 117 -22.91 4.50 -22.78
C ALA A 117 -23.40 3.66 -23.96
N ALA A 118 -23.82 4.33 -25.02
CA ALA A 118 -24.36 3.69 -26.23
C ALA A 118 -23.27 2.95 -27.06
N HIS A 119 -21.99 3.18 -26.74
CA HIS A 119 -20.86 2.60 -27.45
C HIS A 119 -19.95 1.83 -26.49
N PRO A 120 -19.22 0.80 -26.98
CA PRO A 120 -18.18 0.15 -26.22
C PRO A 120 -17.12 1.17 -25.77
N ARG A 121 -16.60 0.99 -24.55
CA ARG A 121 -15.59 1.88 -23.93
C ARG A 121 -14.42 1.08 -23.42
N GLU A 122 -13.25 1.70 -23.44
CA GLU A 122 -12.07 1.21 -22.73
C GLU A 122 -11.71 2.21 -21.66
N LEU A 123 -11.91 1.81 -20.41
CA LEU A 123 -11.67 2.64 -19.24
C LEU A 123 -10.30 2.36 -18.66
N THR A 124 -9.58 3.42 -18.35
CA THR A 124 -8.32 3.34 -17.59
C THR A 124 -8.62 3.57 -16.13
N VAL A 125 -8.34 2.57 -15.29
CA VAL A 125 -8.54 2.64 -13.85
C VAL A 125 -7.19 2.69 -13.15
N TYR A 126 -6.96 3.73 -12.36
CA TYR A 126 -5.83 3.86 -11.45
C TYR A 126 -6.28 3.49 -10.04
N TYR A 127 -5.45 2.73 -9.35
CA TYR A 127 -5.75 2.27 -7.99
C TYR A 127 -4.48 2.10 -7.17
N ASN A 128 -4.59 2.30 -5.86
CA ASN A 128 -3.55 1.95 -4.90
C ASN A 128 -3.69 0.50 -4.51
N SER A 129 -2.66 -0.30 -4.81
CA SER A 129 -2.65 -1.73 -4.52
C SER A 129 -2.68 -1.99 -3.01
N SER A 130 -3.48 -2.97 -2.58
CA SER A 130 -3.42 -3.52 -1.22
C SER A 130 -2.36 -4.61 -1.05
N GLN A 131 -1.69 -5.00 -2.13
CA GLN A 131 -0.59 -5.95 -2.09
C GLN A 131 0.70 -5.22 -1.73
N LEU A 132 1.22 -5.48 -0.53
CA LEU A 132 2.27 -4.69 0.11
C LEU A 132 3.62 -5.40 0.17
N ALA A 133 3.72 -6.59 -0.43
CA ALA A 133 4.91 -7.41 -0.50
C ALA A 133 5.10 -8.00 -1.91
N LEU A 134 6.28 -8.51 -2.17
CA LEU A 134 6.67 -9.21 -3.38
C LEU A 134 7.28 -10.56 -3.00
N ASP A 135 6.93 -11.61 -3.71
CA ASP A 135 7.59 -12.91 -3.60
C ASP A 135 8.98 -12.91 -4.28
N VAL A 136 9.66 -14.03 -4.27
CA VAL A 136 10.97 -14.22 -4.92
C VAL A 136 10.91 -13.99 -6.44
N GLY A 137 9.79 -14.30 -7.07
CA GLY A 137 9.53 -14.08 -8.50
C GLY A 137 9.10 -12.65 -8.85
N GLY A 138 8.88 -11.80 -7.85
CA GLY A 138 8.38 -10.43 -8.04
C GLY A 138 6.86 -10.34 -8.13
N SER A 139 6.12 -11.42 -7.88
CA SER A 139 4.66 -11.39 -7.82
C SER A 139 4.18 -10.72 -6.54
N ALA A 140 3.12 -9.92 -6.66
CA ALA A 140 2.63 -9.15 -5.52
C ALA A 140 1.83 -10.01 -4.54
N LYS A 141 2.07 -9.79 -3.23
CA LYS A 141 1.46 -10.48 -2.08
C LYS A 141 0.91 -9.45 -1.09
N ASN A 142 0.00 -9.88 -0.22
CA ASN A 142 -0.55 -9.01 0.83
C ASN A 142 0.45 -8.77 1.97
N SER A 143 1.27 -9.77 2.30
CA SER A 143 2.23 -9.73 3.42
C SER A 143 3.49 -10.52 3.07
N MET A 144 4.55 -10.28 3.83
CA MET A 144 5.76 -11.12 3.81
C MET A 144 5.55 -12.30 4.76
N ASP A 145 5.64 -13.52 4.27
CA ASP A 145 5.46 -14.75 5.05
C ASP A 145 6.56 -15.80 4.76
N GLU A 146 7.28 -15.64 3.66
CA GLU A 146 8.40 -16.49 3.29
C GLU A 146 9.75 -15.78 3.42
N LYS A 147 10.79 -16.55 3.57
CA LYS A 147 12.18 -16.07 3.76
C LYS A 147 12.60 -15.00 2.75
N GLU A 148 12.33 -15.24 1.48
CA GLU A 148 12.79 -14.40 0.37
C GLU A 148 11.83 -13.28 -0.02
N ASP A 149 10.68 -13.18 0.64
CA ASP A 149 9.72 -12.12 0.41
C ASP A 149 10.35 -10.74 0.69
N ARG A 150 9.86 -9.74 -0.02
CA ARG A 150 10.35 -8.37 0.07
C ARG A 150 9.20 -7.40 0.27
N SER A 151 9.44 -6.33 0.99
CA SER A 151 8.51 -5.21 1.02
C SER A 151 8.44 -4.53 -0.34
N ILE A 152 7.27 -3.98 -0.68
CA ILE A 152 7.09 -3.13 -1.86
C ILE A 152 7.69 -1.73 -1.69
N ILE A 153 8.00 -1.33 -0.45
CA ILE A 153 8.65 -0.04 -0.15
C ILE A 153 9.99 0.02 -0.89
N PRO A 154 10.28 1.10 -1.64
CA PRO A 154 11.52 1.21 -2.40
C PRO A 154 12.78 1.19 -1.53
N MET A 155 13.83 0.53 -2.02
CA MET A 155 15.17 0.65 -1.45
C MET A 155 15.77 2.04 -1.77
N PRO A 156 16.57 2.65 -0.88
CA PRO A 156 17.10 2.09 0.38
C PRO A 156 16.17 2.28 1.59
N TYR A 157 15.02 2.94 1.43
CA TYR A 157 14.13 3.35 2.55
C TYR A 157 13.54 2.16 3.31
N ALA A 158 13.20 1.07 2.59
CA ALA A 158 12.61 -0.12 3.19
C ALA A 158 13.42 -0.65 4.37
N GLU A 159 14.75 -0.67 4.26
CA GLU A 159 15.62 -1.18 5.31
C GLU A 159 15.46 -0.39 6.61
N GLN A 160 15.68 0.90 6.55
CA GLN A 160 15.67 1.74 7.76
C GLN A 160 14.26 1.82 8.36
N ILE A 161 13.24 1.96 7.53
CA ILE A 161 11.85 2.04 7.96
C ILE A 161 11.43 0.74 8.66
N LEU A 162 11.67 -0.41 8.04
CA LEU A 162 11.21 -1.69 8.59
C LEU A 162 12.02 -2.10 9.81
N VAL A 163 13.35 -1.92 9.80
CA VAL A 163 14.19 -2.29 10.94
C VAL A 163 13.88 -1.42 12.16
N TYR A 164 13.97 -0.11 12.01
CA TYR A 164 13.82 0.80 13.16
C TYR A 164 12.37 0.93 13.62
N GLY A 165 11.40 0.94 12.70
CA GLY A 165 9.99 0.89 13.03
C GLY A 165 9.63 -0.37 13.83
N THR A 166 10.18 -1.52 13.43
CA THR A 166 9.97 -2.79 14.15
C THR A 166 10.62 -2.77 15.53
N CYS A 167 11.83 -2.22 15.67
CA CYS A 167 12.48 -2.11 16.97
C CYS A 167 11.64 -1.26 17.94
N MET A 168 11.13 -0.10 17.49
CA MET A 168 10.24 0.74 18.30
C MET A 168 8.95 0.02 18.69
N LYS A 169 8.31 -0.67 17.72
CA LYS A 169 7.07 -1.44 17.98
C LYS A 169 7.29 -2.60 18.95
N THR A 170 8.45 -3.26 18.86
CA THR A 170 8.77 -4.40 19.72
C THR A 170 9.10 -3.97 21.16
N LYS A 171 9.83 -2.90 21.36
CA LYS A 171 10.15 -2.39 22.70
C LYS A 171 9.05 -1.50 23.27
N ALA A 172 8.32 -0.77 22.44
CA ALA A 172 7.15 0.05 22.79
C ALA A 172 7.34 0.96 24.04
N ASN A 173 8.59 1.30 24.39
CA ASN A 173 8.94 2.10 25.56
C ASN A 173 9.86 3.26 25.14
N PRO A 174 9.37 4.52 25.14
CA PRO A 174 10.18 5.69 24.80
C PRO A 174 11.41 5.91 25.69
N ALA A 175 11.40 5.39 26.92
CA ALA A 175 12.54 5.45 27.83
C ALA A 175 13.63 4.41 27.52
N TYR A 176 13.42 3.52 26.56
CA TYR A 176 14.46 2.58 26.14
C TYR A 176 15.66 3.33 25.52
N PRO A 177 16.90 3.04 25.91
CA PRO A 177 18.07 3.86 25.54
C PRO A 177 18.27 4.10 24.04
N LYS A 178 17.91 3.13 23.19
CA LYS A 178 18.02 3.25 21.73
C LYS A 178 16.75 3.81 21.07
N PHE A 179 15.65 4.02 21.78
CA PHE A 179 14.37 4.42 21.18
C PHE A 179 14.47 5.74 20.42
N GLY A 180 15.08 6.76 21.00
CA GLY A 180 15.27 8.06 20.36
C GLY A 180 16.10 7.97 19.08
N PHE A 181 17.15 7.15 19.06
CA PHE A 181 17.94 6.89 17.87
C PHE A 181 17.11 6.22 16.75
N TRP A 182 16.37 5.15 17.08
CA TRP A 182 15.51 4.48 16.11
C TRP A 182 14.42 5.40 15.57
N ASN A 183 13.80 6.20 16.44
CA ASN A 183 12.76 7.16 16.02
C ASN A 183 13.31 8.20 15.05
N THR A 184 14.52 8.73 15.30
CA THR A 184 15.16 9.69 14.40
C THR A 184 15.39 9.09 13.02
N LEU A 185 15.99 7.90 12.93
CA LEU A 185 16.28 7.25 11.65
C LEU A 185 15.01 6.83 10.90
N TYR A 186 14.02 6.32 11.61
CA TYR A 186 12.71 5.99 11.04
C TYR A 186 12.04 7.22 10.44
N THR A 187 11.96 8.32 11.21
CA THR A 187 11.32 9.56 10.76
C THR A 187 12.05 10.19 9.58
N MET A 188 13.38 10.25 9.62
CA MET A 188 14.18 10.76 8.50
C MET A 188 13.94 9.94 7.22
N SER A 189 13.87 8.61 7.35
CA SER A 189 13.62 7.73 6.21
C SER A 189 12.22 7.90 5.64
N LEU A 190 11.20 8.10 6.49
CA LEU A 190 9.84 8.40 6.04
C LEU A 190 9.76 9.76 5.31
N VAL A 191 10.42 10.80 5.84
CA VAL A 191 10.48 12.11 5.18
C VAL A 191 11.13 11.99 3.80
N ASN A 192 12.25 11.26 3.71
CA ASN A 192 12.94 11.05 2.45
C ASN A 192 12.13 10.22 1.46
N LEU A 193 11.45 9.16 1.94
CA LEU A 193 10.53 8.36 1.13
C LEU A 193 9.40 9.23 0.58
N ARG A 194 8.80 10.08 1.42
CA ARG A 194 7.73 10.99 1.02
C ARG A 194 8.22 11.99 -0.03
N ALA A 195 9.40 12.58 0.14
CA ALA A 195 9.97 13.51 -0.83
C ALA A 195 10.22 12.88 -2.21
N LYS A 196 10.43 11.55 -2.27
CA LYS A 196 10.72 10.83 -3.53
C LYS A 196 9.51 10.15 -4.14
N CYS A 197 8.55 9.74 -3.32
CA CYS A 197 7.44 8.87 -3.73
C CYS A 197 6.07 9.49 -3.48
N SER A 198 5.98 10.80 -3.21
CA SER A 198 4.70 11.51 -3.25
C SER A 198 4.21 11.62 -4.70
N PRO A 199 2.91 11.50 -4.95
CA PRO A 199 2.35 11.76 -6.27
C PRO A 199 2.69 13.20 -6.68
N THR A 200 3.07 13.39 -7.94
CA THR A 200 3.37 14.70 -8.49
C THR A 200 2.12 15.58 -8.48
N SER A 201 2.22 16.66 -7.90
CA SER A 201 1.49 17.84 -7.47
C SER A 201 0.16 18.29 -8.11
N GLU A 202 -0.51 17.59 -8.96
CA GLU A 202 -1.83 18.08 -9.42
C GLU A 202 -2.99 17.75 -8.46
N ASP A 203 -2.80 16.81 -7.54
CA ASP A 203 -3.81 16.35 -6.58
C ASP A 203 -3.30 16.25 -5.12
N ALA A 204 -2.22 16.92 -4.78
CA ALA A 204 -1.76 16.96 -3.39
C ALA A 204 -2.75 17.80 -2.56
N PRO A 205 -3.40 17.25 -1.52
CA PRO A 205 -4.21 18.07 -0.63
C PRO A 205 -3.32 19.14 -0.02
N THR A 206 -3.64 20.39 -0.25
CA THR A 206 -2.98 21.54 0.38
C THR A 206 -3.29 21.47 1.87
N ILE A 207 -2.32 21.02 2.67
CA ILE A 207 -2.43 21.10 4.12
C ILE A 207 -2.24 22.59 4.46
N VAL A 208 -3.35 23.29 4.67
CA VAL A 208 -3.33 24.63 5.26
C VAL A 208 -3.06 24.45 6.74
N LEU A 209 -1.81 24.68 7.15
CA LEU A 209 -1.47 24.86 8.55
C LEU A 209 -2.03 26.23 8.98
N ASN A 210 -3.19 26.24 9.64
CA ASN A 210 -3.64 27.41 10.36
C ASN A 210 -2.69 27.61 11.55
N THR A 211 -1.85 28.64 11.44
CA THR A 211 -1.06 29.19 12.56
C THR A 211 -1.95 29.98 13.50
#